data_ea4d8f9beebbbeeefbebc968320266fb
#
_entry.id   ea4d8f9beebbbeeefbebc968320266fb
#
_cell.length_a   1.000
_cell.length_b   1.000
_cell.length_c   1.000
_cell.angle_alpha   90.00
_cell.angle_beta   90.00
_cell.angle_gamma   90.00
#
_symmetry.space_group_name_H-M   'P 1'
#
loop_
_entity.id
_entity.type
_entity.pdbx_description
1 polymer ?
#
loop_
_entity_poly.entity_id
_entity_poly.type
_entity_poly.pdbx_seq_one_letter_code
_entity_poly.pdbx_strand_id
1 'polypeptide(L)'
;MRRHLFRSLMPTFAAVLFFAVVGSPARNRTEPLRALKLYVFDCGTIHVANTEVFGLKKEEVATSDLAVPCFLVVHPKGTLVWDVGAVPDADWKPIGAPVTRHIVLPDHWERDVTVVKSLKAQMLEIGYAPADISYLALSHYHYDHTANASQFTGATWLVQQAERNAMFADPPPRVVQPSTYAILRNAKTVVINNEDLDVFGDGTVVIKWAPGHTQGHQMLFLKLAKTGGVLLAGDLYHYPEERTLNRVPTFDFNQDQTRASRVATDAFLRKTGAQLWIQHDFVGNAKLKKSPAYYD
;
A
#
# COMPACT_ATOMS: atom_id res chain seq x y z
N MET A 1 -8.30 -31.84 -85.05
CA MET A 1 -8.56 -32.41 -83.74
C MET A 1 -8.12 -31.36 -82.65
N ARG A 2 -9.06 -30.57 -82.10
CA ARG A 2 -8.76 -29.56 -81.07
C ARG A 2 -9.15 -30.14 -79.70
N ARG A 3 -8.17 -30.24 -78.75
CA ARG A 3 -8.44 -30.63 -77.36
C ARG A 3 -8.69 -29.36 -76.53
N HIS A 4 -9.89 -29.28 -75.96
CA HIS A 4 -10.25 -28.25 -74.97
C HIS A 4 -9.73 -28.65 -73.56
N LEU A 5 -8.90 -27.83 -72.95
CA LEU A 5 -8.52 -27.91 -71.53
C LEU A 5 -9.55 -27.17 -70.69
N PHE A 6 -10.30 -27.86 -69.87
CA PHE A 6 -11.10 -27.28 -68.78
C PHE A 6 -10.18 -26.93 -67.63
N ARG A 7 -10.11 -25.63 -67.31
CA ARG A 7 -9.51 -25.13 -66.04
C ARG A 7 -10.60 -25.08 -64.97
N SER A 8 -10.50 -25.93 -63.97
CA SER A 8 -11.31 -25.91 -62.76
C SER A 8 -10.86 -24.74 -61.87
N LEU A 9 -11.71 -23.76 -61.61
CA LEU A 9 -11.53 -22.74 -60.59
C LEU A 9 -12.04 -23.33 -59.25
N MET A 10 -11.17 -23.51 -58.29
CA MET A 10 -11.57 -23.72 -56.89
C MET A 10 -11.80 -22.39 -56.21
N PRO A 11 -12.91 -22.19 -55.47
CA PRO A 11 -13.08 -21.00 -54.66
C PRO A 11 -12.30 -21.12 -53.35
N THR A 12 -11.42 -20.18 -53.10
CA THR A 12 -10.73 -20.00 -51.81
C THR A 12 -11.71 -19.43 -50.81
N PHE A 13 -12.11 -20.23 -49.82
CA PHE A 13 -12.86 -19.75 -48.67
C PHE A 13 -11.86 -19.09 -47.73
N ALA A 14 -11.92 -17.76 -47.57
CA ALA A 14 -11.24 -17.03 -46.53
C ALA A 14 -12.03 -17.16 -45.21
N ALA A 15 -11.53 -17.92 -44.27
CA ALA A 15 -12.10 -18.01 -42.94
C ALA A 15 -11.73 -16.70 -42.16
N VAL A 16 -12.73 -15.85 -41.94
CA VAL A 16 -12.62 -14.69 -41.06
C VAL A 16 -12.78 -15.17 -39.61
N LEU A 17 -11.68 -15.25 -38.91
CA LEU A 17 -11.67 -15.52 -37.46
C LEU A 17 -12.14 -14.24 -36.72
N PHE A 18 -13.37 -14.24 -36.25
CA PHE A 18 -13.84 -13.27 -35.26
C PHE A 18 -13.22 -13.58 -33.90
N PHE A 19 -12.24 -12.80 -33.49
CA PHE A 19 -11.84 -12.74 -32.08
C PHE A 19 -12.92 -12.02 -31.28
N ALA A 20 -13.73 -12.78 -30.56
CA ALA A 20 -14.60 -12.19 -29.55
C ALA A 20 -13.71 -11.69 -28.39
N VAL A 21 -13.57 -10.39 -28.30
CA VAL A 21 -13.04 -9.74 -27.08
C VAL A 21 -14.07 -9.98 -25.99
N VAL A 22 -13.82 -10.98 -25.13
CA VAL A 22 -14.58 -11.18 -23.90
C VAL A 22 -14.22 -10.03 -22.97
N GLY A 23 -14.95 -8.94 -23.08
CA GLY A 23 -14.90 -7.85 -22.09
C GLY A 23 -15.33 -8.41 -20.74
N SER A 24 -14.47 -8.29 -19.73
CA SER A 24 -14.87 -8.56 -18.34
C SER A 24 -16.12 -7.75 -18.03
N PRO A 25 -17.16 -8.33 -17.40
CA PRO A 25 -18.36 -7.60 -17.07
C PRO A 25 -18.03 -6.46 -16.11
N ALA A 26 -18.20 -5.22 -16.56
CA ALA A 26 -18.18 -4.07 -15.69
C ALA A 26 -19.25 -4.30 -14.61
N ARG A 27 -18.83 -4.39 -13.35
CA ARG A 27 -19.73 -4.55 -12.21
C ARG A 27 -20.65 -3.34 -12.19
N ASN A 28 -21.94 -3.57 -12.43
CA ASN A 28 -22.98 -2.53 -12.35
C ASN A 28 -22.97 -1.99 -10.90
N ARG A 29 -22.38 -0.81 -10.68
CA ARG A 29 -22.43 -0.07 -9.41
C ARG A 29 -23.80 0.62 -9.27
N THR A 30 -24.88 -0.15 -9.21
CA THR A 30 -26.25 0.40 -9.21
C THR A 30 -26.73 0.86 -7.84
N GLU A 31 -26.04 0.52 -6.74
CA GLU A 31 -26.38 1.01 -5.40
C GLU A 31 -25.33 2.03 -4.94
N PRO A 32 -25.73 3.23 -4.48
CA PRO A 32 -24.80 4.16 -3.87
C PRO A 32 -24.17 3.52 -2.63
N LEU A 33 -22.85 3.61 -2.50
CA LEU A 33 -22.14 3.11 -1.34
C LEU A 33 -22.65 3.86 -0.10
N ARG A 34 -23.31 3.16 0.82
CA ARG A 34 -23.94 3.78 2.02
C ARG A 34 -22.98 3.83 3.22
N ALA A 35 -21.86 3.09 3.19
CA ALA A 35 -20.95 2.97 4.31
C ALA A 35 -19.49 2.89 3.85
N LEU A 36 -18.60 3.37 4.72
CA LEU A 36 -17.15 3.24 4.58
C LEU A 36 -16.75 1.77 4.60
N LYS A 37 -15.86 1.35 3.69
CA LYS A 37 -15.28 0.01 3.66
C LYS A 37 -13.76 0.10 3.66
N LEU A 38 -13.12 -0.78 4.44
CA LEU A 38 -11.68 -0.97 4.46
C LEU A 38 -11.33 -2.38 3.98
N TYR A 39 -10.63 -2.49 2.86
CA TYR A 39 -10.03 -3.73 2.37
C TYR A 39 -8.57 -3.79 2.78
N VAL A 40 -8.12 -4.98 3.17
CA VAL A 40 -6.72 -5.25 3.50
C VAL A 40 -6.15 -6.20 2.45
N PHE A 41 -5.08 -5.77 1.78
CA PHE A 41 -4.35 -6.59 0.81
C PHE A 41 -3.07 -7.14 1.44
N ASP A 42 -2.66 -8.31 1.01
CA ASP A 42 -1.34 -8.87 1.31
C ASP A 42 -0.36 -8.42 0.23
N CYS A 43 0.47 -7.44 0.54
CA CYS A 43 1.49 -6.91 -0.37
C CYS A 43 2.88 -7.51 -0.11
N GLY A 44 2.99 -8.50 0.78
CA GLY A 44 4.20 -9.28 0.99
C GLY A 44 4.57 -9.49 2.45
N THR A 45 5.68 -10.22 2.61
CA THR A 45 6.36 -10.47 3.88
C THR A 45 7.83 -10.10 3.74
N ILE A 46 8.33 -9.26 4.62
CA ILE A 46 9.77 -8.94 4.70
C ILE A 46 10.42 -9.91 5.70
N HIS A 47 11.52 -10.56 5.28
CA HIS A 47 12.31 -11.41 6.15
C HIS A 47 13.45 -10.59 6.77
N VAL A 48 13.40 -10.39 8.08
CA VAL A 48 14.36 -9.58 8.81
C VAL A 48 15.43 -10.47 9.44
N ALA A 49 16.68 -10.34 9.00
CA ALA A 49 17.80 -11.12 9.54
C ALA A 49 18.26 -10.61 10.92
N ASN A 50 18.15 -9.30 11.15
CA ASN A 50 18.61 -8.65 12.39
C ASN A 50 17.54 -7.69 12.93
N THR A 51 16.94 -8.05 14.07
CA THR A 51 15.91 -7.26 14.76
C THR A 51 16.50 -6.15 15.63
N GLU A 52 17.80 -6.12 15.88
CA GLU A 52 18.47 -5.10 16.71
C GLU A 52 18.35 -3.70 16.10
N VAL A 53 18.20 -3.60 14.78
CA VAL A 53 17.95 -2.31 14.12
C VAL A 53 16.63 -1.66 14.56
N PHE A 54 15.68 -2.47 15.06
CA PHE A 54 14.42 -2.01 15.67
C PHE A 54 14.54 -1.81 17.21
N GLY A 55 15.75 -1.93 17.76
CA GLY A 55 16.02 -1.87 19.20
C GLY A 55 15.57 -3.11 19.96
N LEU A 56 15.30 -4.23 19.26
CA LEU A 56 14.78 -5.49 19.80
C LEU A 56 15.77 -6.63 19.58
N LYS A 57 15.96 -7.46 20.59
CA LYS A 57 16.71 -8.70 20.44
C LYS A 57 15.82 -9.76 19.80
N LYS A 58 16.43 -10.77 19.17
CA LYS A 58 15.70 -11.84 18.49
C LYS A 58 14.76 -12.60 19.42
N GLU A 59 15.15 -12.81 20.65
CA GLU A 59 14.34 -13.47 21.68
C GLU A 59 13.21 -12.62 22.27
N GLU A 60 13.20 -11.31 21.98
CA GLU A 60 12.17 -10.37 22.44
C GLU A 60 10.98 -10.27 21.46
N VAL A 61 11.08 -10.86 20.25
CA VAL A 61 10.04 -10.80 19.22
C VAL A 61 9.41 -12.17 18.98
N ALA A 62 8.10 -12.20 18.71
CA ALA A 62 7.39 -13.44 18.36
C ALA A 62 7.87 -14.03 17.03
N THR A 63 8.27 -13.18 16.09
CA THR A 63 8.85 -13.54 14.80
C THR A 63 9.74 -12.41 14.30
N SER A 64 10.72 -12.71 13.47
CA SER A 64 11.52 -11.69 12.78
C SER A 64 10.89 -11.22 11.46
N ASP A 65 9.82 -11.87 10.99
CA ASP A 65 9.13 -11.46 9.77
C ASP A 65 8.22 -10.27 10.02
N LEU A 66 8.12 -9.38 9.02
CA LEU A 66 7.24 -8.23 8.99
C LEU A 66 6.19 -8.41 7.89
N ALA A 67 4.92 -8.15 8.19
CA ALA A 67 3.88 -8.08 7.18
C ALA A 67 4.01 -6.76 6.38
N VAL A 68 3.63 -6.80 5.11
CA VAL A 68 3.50 -5.61 4.26
C VAL A 68 2.05 -5.53 3.77
N PRO A 69 1.12 -4.96 4.56
CA PRO A 69 -0.24 -4.75 4.11
C PRO A 69 -0.35 -3.47 3.27
N CYS A 70 -1.21 -3.53 2.25
CA CYS A 70 -1.73 -2.36 1.56
C CYS A 70 -3.24 -2.26 1.86
N PHE A 71 -3.79 -1.05 1.75
CA PHE A 71 -5.20 -0.87 2.10
C PHE A 71 -5.95 -0.10 1.02
N LEU A 72 -7.22 -0.46 0.80
CA LEU A 72 -8.15 0.34 0.01
C LEU A 72 -9.32 0.77 0.89
N VAL A 73 -9.47 2.06 1.02
CA VAL A 73 -10.62 2.71 1.64
C VAL A 73 -11.62 3.07 0.55
N VAL A 74 -12.85 2.55 0.66
CA VAL A 74 -13.94 2.89 -0.25
C VAL A 74 -14.96 3.71 0.53
N HIS A 75 -15.06 4.99 0.19
CA HIS A 75 -15.93 5.96 0.83
C HIS A 75 -17.03 6.42 -0.16
N PRO A 76 -18.22 6.86 0.29
CA PRO A 76 -19.28 7.38 -0.61
C PRO A 76 -18.80 8.52 -1.53
N LYS A 77 -17.82 9.31 -1.12
CA LYS A 77 -17.26 10.44 -1.86
C LYS A 77 -16.02 10.12 -2.70
N GLY A 78 -15.50 8.88 -2.66
CA GLY A 78 -14.31 8.48 -3.43
C GLY A 78 -13.54 7.32 -2.82
N THR A 79 -12.35 7.06 -3.34
CA THR A 79 -11.48 5.96 -2.92
C THR A 79 -10.12 6.47 -2.49
N LEU A 80 -9.50 5.82 -1.50
CA LEU A 80 -8.14 6.10 -1.07
C LEU A 80 -7.36 4.79 -1.01
N VAL A 81 -6.22 4.71 -1.70
CA VAL A 81 -5.22 3.66 -1.47
C VAL A 81 -4.19 4.18 -0.47
N TRP A 82 -3.93 3.37 0.54
CA TRP A 82 -2.96 3.63 1.60
C TRP A 82 -1.87 2.58 1.56
N ASP A 83 -0.61 3.01 1.33
CA ASP A 83 0.58 2.23 1.07
C ASP A 83 0.43 1.24 -0.11
N VAL A 84 1.52 0.98 -0.80
CA VAL A 84 1.47 0.25 -2.07
C VAL A 84 2.56 -0.82 -2.22
N GLY A 85 3.03 -1.36 -1.10
CA GLY A 85 3.86 -2.55 -1.04
C GLY A 85 5.35 -2.34 -1.27
N ALA A 86 6.10 -3.45 -1.21
CA ALA A 86 7.55 -3.49 -1.22
C ALA A 86 8.15 -3.92 -2.58
N VAL A 87 7.38 -4.61 -3.43
CA VAL A 87 7.84 -5.10 -4.73
C VAL A 87 6.95 -4.51 -5.83
N PRO A 88 7.54 -3.86 -6.85
CA PRO A 88 6.77 -3.38 -8.00
C PRO A 88 6.04 -4.53 -8.71
N ASP A 89 4.75 -4.33 -9.00
CA ASP A 89 3.93 -5.33 -9.71
C ASP A 89 4.49 -5.68 -11.10
N ALA A 90 5.23 -4.76 -11.73
CA ALA A 90 5.90 -4.98 -13.00
C ALA A 90 7.02 -6.03 -12.89
N ASP A 91 7.64 -6.15 -11.71
CA ASP A 91 8.74 -7.09 -11.44
C ASP A 91 8.23 -8.46 -10.98
N TRP A 92 6.93 -8.57 -10.74
CA TRP A 92 6.30 -9.80 -10.28
C TRP A 92 5.50 -10.46 -11.39
N LYS A 93 5.93 -11.67 -11.76
CA LYS A 93 5.20 -12.52 -12.70
C LYS A 93 4.56 -13.66 -11.92
N PRO A 94 3.23 -13.80 -11.93
CA PRO A 94 2.56 -14.89 -11.23
C PRO A 94 2.97 -16.23 -11.87
N ILE A 95 3.55 -17.09 -11.04
CA ILE A 95 3.96 -18.45 -11.43
C ILE A 95 3.18 -19.54 -10.67
N GLY A 96 2.07 -19.15 -10.03
CA GLY A 96 1.24 -20.06 -9.22
C GLY A 96 1.80 -20.38 -7.83
N ALA A 97 2.90 -19.73 -7.42
CA ALA A 97 3.55 -19.90 -6.12
C ALA A 97 4.03 -18.54 -5.59
N PRO A 98 4.26 -18.40 -4.26
CA PRO A 98 4.92 -17.21 -3.70
C PRO A 98 6.28 -16.98 -4.36
N VAL A 99 6.63 -15.70 -4.58
CA VAL A 99 7.91 -15.29 -5.18
C VAL A 99 8.68 -14.45 -4.17
N THR A 100 9.90 -14.88 -3.84
CA THR A 100 10.83 -14.09 -3.02
C THR A 100 11.71 -13.25 -3.93
N ARG A 101 11.83 -11.96 -3.61
CA ARG A 101 12.74 -11.01 -4.24
C ARG A 101 13.77 -10.56 -3.23
N HIS A 102 15.04 -10.62 -3.62
CA HIS A 102 16.12 -9.96 -2.90
C HIS A 102 16.18 -8.50 -3.36
N ILE A 103 15.97 -7.57 -2.44
CA ILE A 103 15.96 -6.13 -2.69
C ILE A 103 17.24 -5.54 -2.09
N VAL A 104 18.00 -4.84 -2.93
CA VAL A 104 19.16 -4.06 -2.54
C VAL A 104 18.84 -2.59 -2.74
N LEU A 105 18.84 -1.82 -1.67
CA LEU A 105 18.55 -0.39 -1.69
C LEU A 105 19.82 0.43 -2.00
N PRO A 106 19.70 1.69 -2.47
CA PRO A 106 20.85 2.54 -2.78
C PRO A 106 21.81 2.77 -1.61
N ASP A 107 21.34 2.68 -0.36
CA ASP A 107 22.12 2.79 0.85
C ASP A 107 22.67 1.43 1.35
N HIS A 108 22.67 0.42 0.48
CA HIS A 108 23.12 -0.96 0.74
C HIS A 108 22.31 -1.73 1.80
N TRP A 109 21.11 -1.29 2.14
CA TRP A 109 20.17 -2.13 2.88
C TRP A 109 19.65 -3.25 1.98
N GLU A 110 19.62 -4.45 2.53
CA GLU A 110 19.17 -5.65 1.82
C GLU A 110 18.02 -6.30 2.56
N ARG A 111 17.01 -6.73 1.82
CA ARG A 111 15.84 -7.43 2.35
C ARG A 111 15.35 -8.48 1.36
N ASP A 112 14.96 -9.63 1.89
CA ASP A 112 14.19 -10.61 1.14
C ASP A 112 12.70 -10.34 1.38
N VAL A 113 11.95 -10.20 0.30
CA VAL A 113 10.51 -9.96 0.34
C VAL A 113 9.79 -11.04 -0.45
N THR A 114 8.89 -11.75 0.23
CA THR A 114 8.03 -12.76 -0.41
C THR A 114 6.67 -12.16 -0.73
N VAL A 115 6.22 -12.27 -1.99
CA VAL A 115 4.91 -11.81 -2.45
C VAL A 115 4.13 -12.98 -3.02
N VAL A 116 2.86 -13.11 -2.64
CA VAL A 116 1.97 -14.16 -3.12
C VAL A 116 1.16 -13.71 -4.34
N LYS A 117 0.71 -12.45 -4.33
CA LYS A 117 -0.13 -11.86 -5.38
C LYS A 117 0.12 -10.35 -5.49
N SER A 118 0.19 -9.83 -6.71
CA SER A 118 0.38 -8.39 -6.94
C SER A 118 -0.78 -7.57 -6.36
N LEU A 119 -0.49 -6.33 -5.93
CA LEU A 119 -1.50 -5.40 -5.43
C LEU A 119 -2.60 -5.17 -6.48
N LYS A 120 -2.19 -4.93 -7.73
CA LYS A 120 -3.13 -4.73 -8.85
C LYS A 120 -4.07 -5.91 -9.05
N ALA A 121 -3.57 -7.16 -8.98
CA ALA A 121 -4.41 -8.34 -9.13
C ALA A 121 -5.44 -8.44 -8.00
N GLN A 122 -5.05 -8.19 -6.75
CA GLN A 122 -5.96 -8.20 -5.60
C GLN A 122 -7.04 -7.10 -5.71
N MET A 123 -6.67 -5.90 -6.17
CA MET A 123 -7.62 -4.81 -6.42
C MET A 123 -8.63 -5.18 -7.52
N LEU A 124 -8.17 -5.78 -8.63
CA LEU A 124 -9.03 -6.21 -9.74
C LEU A 124 -10.04 -7.29 -9.32
N GLU A 125 -9.68 -8.19 -8.41
CA GLU A 125 -10.58 -9.22 -7.88
C GLU A 125 -11.81 -8.63 -7.16
N ILE A 126 -11.67 -7.44 -6.59
CA ILE A 126 -12.79 -6.73 -5.95
C ILE A 126 -13.38 -5.63 -6.84
N GLY A 127 -12.99 -5.59 -8.12
CA GLY A 127 -13.53 -4.69 -9.14
C GLY A 127 -13.00 -3.27 -9.07
N TYR A 128 -11.77 -3.06 -8.59
CA TYR A 128 -11.07 -1.77 -8.61
C TYR A 128 -9.79 -1.87 -9.43
N ALA A 129 -9.61 -0.96 -10.38
CA ALA A 129 -8.35 -0.76 -11.07
C ALA A 129 -7.62 0.45 -10.47
N PRO A 130 -6.29 0.60 -10.66
CA PRO A 130 -5.57 1.80 -10.23
C PRO A 130 -6.18 3.11 -10.75
N ALA A 131 -6.78 3.09 -11.94
CA ALA A 131 -7.47 4.26 -12.54
C ALA A 131 -8.76 4.67 -11.80
N ASP A 132 -9.35 3.79 -10.98
CA ASP A 132 -10.56 4.08 -10.18
C ASP A 132 -10.24 4.78 -8.85
N ILE A 133 -8.96 5.02 -8.56
CA ILE A 133 -8.51 5.55 -7.28
C ILE A 133 -8.51 7.08 -7.31
N SER A 134 -9.25 7.69 -6.37
CA SER A 134 -9.34 9.15 -6.23
C SER A 134 -8.12 9.74 -5.55
N TYR A 135 -7.62 9.04 -4.51
CA TYR A 135 -6.53 9.49 -3.67
C TYR A 135 -5.49 8.39 -3.47
N LEU A 136 -4.21 8.78 -3.50
CA LEU A 136 -3.09 7.98 -3.03
C LEU A 136 -2.54 8.64 -1.77
N ALA A 137 -2.29 7.88 -0.72
CA ALA A 137 -1.49 8.32 0.41
C ALA A 137 -0.49 7.22 0.79
N LEU A 138 0.73 7.63 1.10
CA LEU A 138 1.78 6.76 1.60
C LEU A 138 2.00 7.16 3.06
N SER A 139 2.12 6.19 3.95
CA SER A 139 2.44 6.48 5.35
C SER A 139 3.77 7.24 5.44
N HIS A 140 4.74 6.84 4.59
CA HIS A 140 6.04 7.49 4.44
C HIS A 140 6.77 6.97 3.18
N TYR A 141 8.02 7.40 2.98
CA TYR A 141 8.79 7.18 1.74
C TYR A 141 9.58 5.88 1.67
N HIS A 142 9.62 5.02 2.69
CA HIS A 142 10.42 3.80 2.63
C HIS A 142 9.94 2.86 1.50
N TYR A 143 10.87 2.01 1.04
CA TYR A 143 10.69 1.20 -0.18
C TYR A 143 9.46 0.28 -0.12
N ASP A 144 9.13 -0.22 1.06
CA ASP A 144 8.05 -1.18 1.31
C ASP A 144 6.64 -0.56 1.43
N HIS A 145 6.57 0.76 1.34
CA HIS A 145 5.32 1.53 1.24
C HIS A 145 5.10 2.15 -0.15
N THR A 146 6.15 2.20 -1.00
CA THR A 146 6.15 3.01 -2.23
C THR A 146 6.19 2.22 -3.53
N ALA A 147 6.43 0.89 -3.49
CA ALA A 147 6.82 0.10 -4.67
C ALA A 147 5.89 0.26 -5.89
N ASN A 148 4.59 0.42 -5.68
CA ASN A 148 3.61 0.54 -6.76
C ASN A 148 3.04 1.95 -6.94
N ALA A 149 3.65 2.99 -6.36
CA ALA A 149 3.14 4.36 -6.43
C ALA A 149 2.94 4.87 -7.87
N SER A 150 3.77 4.43 -8.81
CA SER A 150 3.68 4.77 -10.23
C SER A 150 2.39 4.30 -10.92
N GLN A 151 1.67 3.34 -10.36
CA GLN A 151 0.40 2.87 -10.91
C GLN A 151 -0.77 3.82 -10.62
N PHE A 152 -0.63 4.74 -9.66
CA PHE A 152 -1.69 5.62 -9.16
C PHE A 152 -1.53 7.08 -9.60
N THR A 153 -0.86 7.33 -10.72
CA THR A 153 -0.61 8.69 -11.23
C THR A 153 -1.86 9.48 -11.59
N GLY A 154 -2.99 8.81 -11.80
CA GLY A 154 -4.31 9.44 -11.98
C GLY A 154 -4.96 9.92 -10.70
N ALA A 155 -4.51 9.42 -9.54
CA ALA A 155 -5.02 9.83 -8.23
C ALA A 155 -4.40 11.15 -7.77
N THR A 156 -5.10 11.86 -6.86
CA THR A 156 -4.50 12.98 -6.15
C THR A 156 -3.66 12.44 -4.99
N TRP A 157 -2.35 12.73 -4.99
CA TRP A 157 -1.44 12.31 -3.94
C TRP A 157 -1.57 13.21 -2.70
N LEU A 158 -1.81 12.61 -1.53
CA LEU A 158 -1.91 13.29 -0.24
C LEU A 158 -0.60 13.04 0.53
N VAL A 159 0.13 14.10 0.85
CA VAL A 159 1.46 13.97 1.47
C VAL A 159 1.77 15.14 2.39
N GLN A 160 2.43 14.87 3.51
CA GLN A 160 2.95 15.90 4.39
C GLN A 160 4.09 16.69 3.69
N GLN A 161 4.16 18.00 3.94
CA GLN A 161 5.19 18.87 3.34
C GLN A 161 6.60 18.36 3.65
N ALA A 162 6.85 17.97 4.90
CA ALA A 162 8.15 17.48 5.33
C ALA A 162 8.53 16.17 4.63
N GLU A 163 7.56 15.26 4.44
CA GLU A 163 7.78 13.99 3.74
C GLU A 163 8.10 14.22 2.27
N ARG A 164 7.30 15.05 1.59
CA ARG A 164 7.53 15.38 0.19
C ARG A 164 8.91 16.01 -0.04
N ASN A 165 9.32 16.92 0.85
CA ASN A 165 10.64 17.54 0.76
C ASN A 165 11.75 16.51 0.90
N ALA A 166 11.64 15.58 1.85
CA ALA A 166 12.60 14.52 2.07
C ALA A 166 12.66 13.53 0.90
N MET A 167 11.51 13.08 0.37
CA MET A 167 11.43 12.15 -0.77
C MET A 167 12.23 12.63 -1.98
N PHE A 168 12.28 13.92 -2.20
CA PHE A 168 12.89 14.52 -3.38
C PHE A 168 14.16 15.32 -3.08
N ALA A 169 14.74 15.12 -1.89
CA ALA A 169 16.03 15.68 -1.53
C ALA A 169 17.18 15.05 -2.33
N ASP A 170 18.29 15.77 -2.41
CA ASP A 170 19.56 15.29 -2.98
C ASP A 170 20.67 15.55 -1.94
N PRO A 171 21.33 14.53 -1.40
CA PRO A 171 21.09 13.10 -1.68
C PRO A 171 19.74 12.61 -1.15
N PRO A 172 19.20 11.49 -1.70
CA PRO A 172 17.95 10.90 -1.19
C PRO A 172 18.13 10.38 0.23
N PRO A 173 17.05 10.29 1.02
CA PRO A 173 17.11 9.70 2.36
C PRO A 173 17.46 8.20 2.30
N ARG A 174 17.64 7.59 3.48
CA ARG A 174 17.92 6.16 3.60
C ARG A 174 16.64 5.31 3.40
N VAL A 175 16.84 4.00 3.17
CA VAL A 175 15.77 2.99 3.08
C VAL A 175 14.76 3.27 1.97
N VAL A 176 15.18 3.96 0.90
CA VAL A 176 14.31 4.35 -0.22
C VAL A 176 14.68 3.64 -1.52
N GLN A 177 13.69 3.54 -2.39
CA GLN A 177 13.87 3.18 -3.80
C GLN A 177 13.28 4.28 -4.69
N PRO A 178 14.03 5.36 -4.97
CA PRO A 178 13.51 6.56 -5.63
C PRO A 178 12.81 6.30 -6.97
N SER A 179 13.23 5.27 -7.71
CA SER A 179 12.60 4.88 -8.98
C SER A 179 11.12 4.53 -8.87
N THR A 180 10.65 4.08 -7.70
CA THR A 180 9.26 3.67 -7.48
C THR A 180 8.30 4.85 -7.31
N TYR A 181 8.80 6.00 -6.84
CA TYR A 181 7.99 7.19 -6.56
C TYR A 181 8.41 8.45 -7.32
N ALA A 182 9.49 8.40 -8.12
CA ALA A 182 10.00 9.58 -8.83
C ALA A 182 8.91 10.32 -9.63
N ILE A 183 7.97 9.59 -10.22
CA ILE A 183 6.87 10.14 -11.00
C ILE A 183 5.93 11.04 -10.18
N LEU A 184 5.83 10.82 -8.85
CA LEU A 184 5.00 11.61 -7.96
C LEU A 184 5.49 13.06 -7.82
N ARG A 185 6.72 13.37 -8.22
CA ARG A 185 7.24 14.75 -8.26
C ARG A 185 6.30 15.69 -9.02
N ASN A 186 5.69 15.19 -10.10
CA ASN A 186 4.83 15.94 -11.00
C ASN A 186 3.35 15.52 -10.90
N ALA A 187 2.99 14.67 -9.94
CA ALA A 187 1.62 14.22 -9.76
C ALA A 187 0.72 15.35 -9.22
N LYS A 188 -0.58 15.25 -9.49
CA LYS A 188 -1.57 16.08 -8.82
C LYS A 188 -1.49 15.83 -7.31
N THR A 189 -1.17 16.85 -6.52
CA THR A 189 -0.80 16.69 -5.12
C THR A 189 -1.55 17.68 -4.24
N VAL A 190 -2.04 17.20 -3.10
CA VAL A 190 -2.40 18.01 -1.94
C VAL A 190 -1.27 17.89 -0.94
N VAL A 191 -0.54 18.97 -0.76
CA VAL A 191 0.52 19.08 0.24
C VAL A 191 -0.10 19.52 1.57
N ILE A 192 0.04 18.66 2.58
CA ILE A 192 -0.47 18.89 3.93
C ILE A 192 0.64 19.60 4.74
N ASN A 193 0.29 20.67 5.43
CA ASN A 193 1.30 21.50 6.11
C ASN A 193 1.67 20.96 7.50
N ASN A 194 2.11 19.68 7.56
CA ASN A 194 2.52 18.98 8.78
C ASN A 194 1.43 18.99 9.86
N GLU A 195 0.22 18.66 9.47
CA GLU A 195 -0.98 18.62 10.29
C GLU A 195 -1.90 17.45 9.93
N ASP A 196 -2.99 17.29 10.65
CA ASP A 196 -4.02 16.29 10.33
C ASP A 196 -4.86 16.74 9.12
N LEU A 197 -5.31 15.80 8.29
CA LEU A 197 -6.21 16.05 7.17
C LEU A 197 -7.43 15.13 7.21
N ASP A 198 -8.63 15.70 7.28
CA ASP A 198 -9.87 14.98 7.00
C ASP A 198 -10.03 14.83 5.48
N VAL A 199 -9.82 13.61 4.97
CA VAL A 199 -9.74 13.33 3.52
C VAL A 199 -11.06 13.61 2.79
N PHE A 200 -12.19 13.33 3.43
CA PHE A 200 -13.52 13.46 2.82
C PHE A 200 -14.40 14.55 3.49
N GLY A 201 -13.88 15.23 4.53
CA GLY A 201 -14.54 16.33 5.22
C GLY A 201 -15.73 15.92 6.09
N ASP A 202 -15.74 14.66 6.61
CA ASP A 202 -16.82 14.16 7.48
C ASP A 202 -16.29 13.42 8.73
N GLY A 203 -14.98 13.46 8.96
CA GLY A 203 -14.33 12.89 10.13
C GLY A 203 -14.22 11.37 10.12
N THR A 204 -14.57 10.70 9.02
CA THR A 204 -14.53 9.23 8.94
C THR A 204 -13.21 8.68 8.47
N VAL A 205 -12.42 9.46 7.71
CA VAL A 205 -11.10 9.10 7.19
C VAL A 205 -10.15 10.27 7.41
N VAL A 206 -9.25 10.14 8.38
CA VAL A 206 -8.37 11.24 8.79
C VAL A 206 -6.91 10.79 8.73
N ILE A 207 -6.11 11.46 7.91
CA ILE A 207 -4.65 11.36 7.97
C ILE A 207 -4.19 12.07 9.23
N LYS A 208 -3.39 11.39 10.04
CA LYS A 208 -2.82 11.91 11.29
C LYS A 208 -1.33 12.14 11.11
N TRP A 209 -0.85 13.35 11.34
CA TRP A 209 0.57 13.64 11.29
C TRP A 209 1.28 13.04 12.51
N ALA A 210 2.32 12.23 12.26
CA ALA A 210 3.04 11.50 13.30
C ALA A 210 4.54 11.39 12.95
N PRO A 211 5.30 12.50 12.92
CA PRO A 211 6.68 12.53 12.48
C PRO A 211 7.61 11.79 13.44
N GLY A 212 8.77 11.40 12.93
CA GLY A 212 9.85 10.81 13.73
C GLY A 212 10.50 9.64 13.01
N HIS A 213 9.73 8.63 12.62
CA HIS A 213 10.23 7.53 11.78
C HIS A 213 10.80 8.08 10.45
N THR A 214 10.02 8.91 9.78
CA THR A 214 10.49 9.84 8.75
C THR A 214 10.07 11.27 9.10
N GLN A 215 10.53 12.26 8.33
CA GLN A 215 10.28 13.68 8.58
C GLN A 215 8.79 14.04 8.59
N GLY A 216 8.01 13.40 7.75
CA GLY A 216 6.58 13.67 7.61
C GLY A 216 5.74 12.41 7.67
N HIS A 217 6.22 11.39 8.39
CA HIS A 217 5.46 10.16 8.61
C HIS A 217 4.03 10.46 9.07
N GLN A 218 3.07 9.70 8.56
CA GLN A 218 1.66 9.86 8.86
C GLN A 218 0.98 8.50 9.10
N MET A 219 -0.15 8.55 9.81
CA MET A 219 -1.02 7.43 10.14
C MET A 219 -2.40 7.65 9.51
N LEU A 220 -3.23 6.61 9.40
CA LEU A 220 -4.58 6.73 8.88
C LEU A 220 -5.61 6.28 9.92
N PHE A 221 -6.45 7.21 10.37
CA PHE A 221 -7.60 6.91 11.21
C PHE A 221 -8.86 6.69 10.37
N LEU A 222 -9.60 5.63 10.69
CA LEU A 222 -10.87 5.26 10.04
C LEU A 222 -11.95 5.07 11.10
N LYS A 223 -13.12 5.65 10.88
CA LYS A 223 -14.30 5.44 11.73
C LYS A 223 -15.29 4.54 10.99
N LEU A 224 -15.13 3.23 11.17
CA LEU A 224 -15.95 2.20 10.54
C LEU A 224 -17.24 1.97 11.35
N ALA A 225 -18.36 1.73 10.66
CA ALA A 225 -19.68 1.71 11.31
C ALA A 225 -19.86 0.53 12.28
N LYS A 226 -19.40 -0.66 11.89
CA LYS A 226 -19.50 -1.87 12.72
C LYS A 226 -18.21 -2.20 13.45
N THR A 227 -17.07 -1.97 12.81
CA THR A 227 -15.76 -2.28 13.39
C THR A 227 -15.33 -1.26 14.45
N GLY A 228 -15.86 -0.03 14.39
CA GLY A 228 -15.46 1.07 15.25
C GLY A 228 -14.26 1.83 14.69
N GLY A 229 -13.55 2.54 15.57
CA GLY A 229 -12.33 3.29 15.19
C GLY A 229 -11.17 2.35 14.96
N VAL A 230 -10.44 2.54 13.84
CA VAL A 230 -9.19 1.85 13.50
C VAL A 230 -8.14 2.90 13.18
N LEU A 231 -6.95 2.77 13.74
CA LEU A 231 -5.78 3.58 13.43
C LEU A 231 -4.70 2.70 12.81
N LEU A 232 -4.43 2.87 11.50
CA LEU A 232 -3.31 2.27 10.81
C LEU A 232 -2.06 3.05 11.16
N ALA A 233 -1.12 2.38 11.83
CA ALA A 233 0.02 3.04 12.48
C ALA A 233 1.11 3.53 11.52
N GLY A 234 1.11 3.09 10.24
CA GLY A 234 2.34 3.17 9.44
C GLY A 234 3.47 2.49 10.20
N ASP A 235 4.63 3.10 10.20
CA ASP A 235 5.83 2.64 10.89
C ASP A 235 6.10 3.38 12.20
N LEU A 236 5.04 3.90 12.83
CA LEU A 236 5.17 4.37 14.22
C LEU A 236 5.64 3.22 15.14
N TYR A 237 5.30 1.99 14.76
CA TYR A 237 5.75 0.73 15.32
C TYR A 237 5.88 -0.32 14.21
N HIS A 238 6.94 -1.14 14.24
CA HIS A 238 7.11 -2.30 13.36
C HIS A 238 6.66 -3.59 14.07
N TYR A 239 7.03 -3.72 15.33
CA TYR A 239 6.68 -4.84 16.19
C TYR A 239 5.81 -4.39 17.36
N PRO A 240 4.83 -5.20 17.82
CA PRO A 240 4.10 -4.93 19.07
C PRO A 240 5.03 -4.73 20.28
N GLU A 241 6.16 -5.42 20.28
CA GLU A 241 7.17 -5.37 21.34
C GLU A 241 7.86 -4.00 21.43
N GLU A 242 7.96 -3.25 20.34
CA GLU A 242 8.45 -1.85 20.41
C GLU A 242 7.56 -1.00 21.31
N ARG A 243 6.25 -1.22 21.30
CA ARG A 243 5.30 -0.49 22.15
C ARG A 243 5.40 -0.96 23.60
N THR A 244 5.41 -2.28 23.84
CA THR A 244 5.42 -2.84 25.21
C THR A 244 6.74 -2.63 25.94
N LEU A 245 7.87 -2.65 25.21
CA LEU A 245 9.22 -2.47 25.74
C LEU A 245 9.73 -1.03 25.59
N ASN A 246 8.91 -0.13 25.00
CA ASN A 246 9.27 1.27 24.70
C ASN A 246 10.57 1.39 23.90
N ARG A 247 10.74 0.52 22.89
CA ARG A 247 11.88 0.53 21.98
C ARG A 247 11.59 1.39 20.75
N VAL A 248 12.62 2.03 20.22
CA VAL A 248 12.53 2.85 19.00
C VAL A 248 13.60 2.38 18.03
N PRO A 249 13.30 2.23 16.73
CA PRO A 249 14.28 1.85 15.73
C PRO A 249 15.50 2.77 15.70
N THR A 250 16.67 2.19 15.46
CA THR A 250 17.95 2.93 15.40
C THR A 250 18.07 3.78 14.13
N PHE A 251 17.26 3.50 13.13
CA PHE A 251 17.27 4.17 11.83
C PHE A 251 16.17 5.25 11.67
N ASP A 252 15.33 5.45 12.71
CA ASP A 252 14.36 6.55 12.72
C ASP A 252 15.06 7.89 12.47
N PHE A 253 14.45 8.72 11.66
CA PHE A 253 14.96 10.07 11.38
C PHE A 253 15.17 10.88 12.66
N ASN A 254 14.21 10.79 13.60
CA ASN A 254 14.32 11.45 14.89
C ASN A 254 13.56 10.65 15.97
N GLN A 255 14.30 9.93 16.80
CA GLN A 255 13.73 9.07 17.84
C GLN A 255 12.90 9.84 18.89
N ASP A 256 13.25 11.08 19.20
CA ASP A 256 12.50 11.88 20.18
C ASP A 256 11.15 12.31 19.60
N GLN A 257 11.11 12.65 18.30
CA GLN A 257 9.83 12.89 17.61
C GLN A 257 8.98 11.63 17.54
N THR A 258 9.59 10.45 17.27
CA THR A 258 8.87 9.16 17.31
C THR A 258 8.25 8.93 18.68
N ARG A 259 9.01 9.15 19.78
CA ARG A 259 8.47 9.03 21.15
C ARG A 259 7.32 10.01 21.40
N ALA A 260 7.44 11.25 20.97
CA ALA A 260 6.38 12.26 21.09
C ALA A 260 5.13 11.87 20.30
N SER A 261 5.29 11.37 19.06
CA SER A 261 4.21 10.85 18.23
C SER A 261 3.52 9.64 18.87
N ARG A 262 4.26 8.74 19.50
CA ARG A 262 3.72 7.60 20.26
C ARG A 262 2.88 8.06 21.46
N VAL A 263 3.34 9.05 22.22
CA VAL A 263 2.58 9.64 23.34
C VAL A 263 1.28 10.27 22.85
N ALA A 264 1.33 11.06 21.77
CA ALA A 264 0.15 11.66 21.17
C ALA A 264 -0.84 10.58 20.65
N THR A 265 -0.31 9.52 20.04
CA THR A 265 -1.10 8.38 19.57
C THR A 265 -1.81 7.67 20.72
N ASP A 266 -1.12 7.37 21.82
CA ASP A 266 -1.73 6.74 23.00
C ASP A 266 -2.84 7.62 23.63
N ALA A 267 -2.65 8.95 23.65
CA ALA A 267 -3.68 9.86 24.09
C ALA A 267 -4.91 9.86 23.14
N PHE A 268 -4.67 9.80 21.83
CA PHE A 268 -5.73 9.69 20.83
C PHE A 268 -6.50 8.35 20.96
N LEU A 269 -5.82 7.23 21.12
CA LEU A 269 -6.44 5.91 21.30
C LEU A 269 -7.32 5.88 22.59
N ARG A 270 -6.81 6.43 23.70
CA ARG A 270 -7.61 6.53 24.94
C ARG A 270 -8.86 7.40 24.77
N LYS A 271 -8.75 8.50 24.03
CA LYS A 271 -9.87 9.42 23.78
C LYS A 271 -10.94 8.82 22.87
N THR A 272 -10.54 8.05 21.86
CA THR A 272 -11.44 7.57 20.79
C THR A 272 -11.90 6.13 20.99
N GLY A 273 -11.19 5.35 21.78
CA GLY A 273 -11.38 3.89 21.87
C GLY A 273 -10.98 3.15 20.60
N ALA A 274 -10.23 3.79 19.69
CA ALA A 274 -9.81 3.17 18.43
C ALA A 274 -8.81 2.03 18.67
N GLN A 275 -8.91 1.02 17.80
CA GLN A 275 -7.93 -0.07 17.73
C GLN A 275 -6.69 0.41 17.00
N LEU A 276 -5.50 0.15 17.54
CA LEU A 276 -4.23 0.37 16.84
C LEU A 276 -3.89 -0.86 16.00
N TRP A 277 -3.74 -0.69 14.68
CA TRP A 277 -3.24 -1.72 13.79
C TRP A 277 -1.81 -1.38 13.41
N ILE A 278 -0.85 -2.12 13.97
CA ILE A 278 0.57 -2.05 13.62
C ILE A 278 0.73 -2.75 12.27
N GLN A 279 1.09 -2.00 11.23
CA GLN A 279 1.07 -2.52 9.86
C GLN A 279 2.02 -3.70 9.68
N HIS A 280 3.20 -3.63 10.28
CA HIS A 280 4.22 -4.67 10.18
C HIS A 280 4.05 -5.83 11.18
N ASP A 281 3.09 -5.77 12.13
CA ASP A 281 2.81 -6.90 13.03
C ASP A 281 2.38 -8.13 12.23
N PHE A 282 3.32 -9.04 12.00
CA PHE A 282 3.09 -10.25 11.20
C PHE A 282 1.99 -11.14 11.79
N VAL A 283 2.02 -11.35 13.10
CA VAL A 283 1.05 -12.20 13.81
C VAL A 283 -0.33 -11.54 13.87
N GLY A 284 -0.38 -10.24 14.13
CA GLY A 284 -1.64 -9.48 14.14
C GLY A 284 -2.24 -9.36 12.73
N ASN A 285 -1.42 -9.07 11.73
CA ASN A 285 -1.85 -8.95 10.35
C ASN A 285 -2.42 -10.28 9.79
N ALA A 286 -1.86 -11.43 10.18
CA ALA A 286 -2.39 -12.75 9.79
C ALA A 286 -3.84 -12.99 10.27
N LYS A 287 -4.29 -12.32 11.33
CA LYS A 287 -5.64 -12.43 11.88
C LYS A 287 -6.65 -11.49 11.19
N LEU A 288 -6.17 -10.52 10.40
CA LEU A 288 -7.05 -9.60 9.70
C LEU A 288 -7.76 -10.30 8.54
N LYS A 289 -9.03 -9.92 8.33
CA LYS A 289 -9.76 -10.29 7.11
C LYS A 289 -9.02 -9.70 5.92
N LYS A 290 -8.64 -10.54 4.97
CA LYS A 290 -8.04 -10.10 3.71
C LYS A 290 -9.10 -9.94 2.62
N SER A 291 -8.82 -9.09 1.64
CA SER A 291 -9.60 -9.01 0.40
C SER A 291 -9.87 -10.42 -0.17
N PRO A 292 -11.11 -10.72 -0.65
CA PRO A 292 -12.23 -9.80 -0.95
C PRO A 292 -13.12 -9.40 0.24
N ALA A 293 -12.88 -9.94 1.45
CA ALA A 293 -13.59 -9.48 2.65
C ALA A 293 -13.14 -8.05 3.03
N TYR A 294 -14.00 -7.33 3.76
CA TYR A 294 -13.73 -5.96 4.21
C TYR A 294 -14.22 -5.74 5.64
N TYR A 295 -13.80 -4.61 6.19
CA TYR A 295 -14.30 -4.03 7.44
C TYR A 295 -15.23 -2.84 7.10
N ASP A 296 -16.31 -2.70 7.87
CA ASP A 296 -17.32 -1.64 7.74
C ASP A 296 -17.86 -1.16 9.12
#